data_b5ab3d0d28be4064024515e0ab3b435a
#
_entry.id   b5ab3d0d28be4064024515e0ab3b435a
#
_cell.length_a   1.000
_cell.length_b   1.000
_cell.length_c   1.000
_cell.angle_alpha   90.00
_cell.angle_beta   90.00
_cell.angle_gamma   90.00
#
_symmetry.space_group_name_H-M   'P 1'
#
loop_
_entity.id
_entity.type
_entity.pdbx_description
1 polymer ?
#
loop_
_entity_poly.entity_id
_entity_poly.type
_entity_poly.pdbx_seq_one_letter_code
_entity_poly.pdbx_strand_id
1 'polypeptide(L)'
;MNNLTTKNALNIMSEISQSATKSCYTLLVNYLIFGAILLFCTGAKPLPDLTVPNGFGVNIHFRDEPKDLDLIADAGFKFIRMDLTWSAVERKKGVYEFDKSGYDALTKGCTKRGIRILYILDYSNRLYESDRSVLTEQGRRAFAAFAKAAAARYAGKGILWEIWNEPNIKQFWRPQPSIEHYCKLVEATAPGLKEADSTGLVVAPATSTIPFQWLNDCFNRGLLKWIDALTVHPYRPQHPETVIKDYDKLRKLINSYAPQGKKIHIISGEWGYSLINWDKSRLSEQQQAQYLARMFLMNLYQNIPVSIWYDWKDDGSNPNEREHHFGTATYDAKPKQAYLAAKTLSSTLNGYTVQKRLDLGKQSDFALMLQSGKKEAIAFWTTLQEHKVTLPIGPANATLCSLFGNKIQLSCKNEELKLPISQSPQYLLRKTE
;
A
#
# COMPACT_ATOMS: atom_id res chain seq x y z
N MET A 1 41.71 -76.07 -2.45
CA MET A 1 42.17 -74.66 -2.32
C MET A 1 41.33 -73.71 -3.20
N ASN A 2 40.00 -73.74 -3.26
CA ASN A 2 39.26 -72.84 -4.15
C ASN A 2 37.94 -72.26 -3.58
N ASN A 3 37.74 -72.28 -2.22
CA ASN A 3 36.51 -71.76 -1.64
C ASN A 3 36.68 -70.55 -0.71
N LEU A 4 37.90 -70.00 -0.56
CA LEU A 4 38.12 -68.81 0.26
C LEU A 4 38.21 -67.48 -0.55
N THR A 5 38.49 -67.54 -1.83
CA THR A 5 38.67 -66.40 -2.70
C THR A 5 37.33 -65.79 -3.18
N THR A 6 36.30 -66.58 -3.36
CA THR A 6 34.98 -66.16 -3.83
C THR A 6 34.14 -65.44 -2.72
N LYS A 7 34.30 -65.86 -1.47
CA LYS A 7 33.57 -65.22 -0.34
C LYS A 7 34.11 -63.80 -0.02
N ASN A 8 35.43 -63.59 -0.18
CA ASN A 8 36.01 -62.27 0.05
C ASN A 8 35.69 -61.32 -1.09
N ALA A 9 35.58 -61.79 -2.33
CA ALA A 9 35.19 -60.92 -3.46
C ALA A 9 33.73 -60.48 -3.38
N LEU A 10 32.81 -61.33 -2.91
CA LEU A 10 31.41 -61.00 -2.72
C LEU A 10 31.18 -60.03 -1.56
N ASN A 11 31.95 -60.11 -0.47
CA ASN A 11 31.88 -59.12 0.65
C ASN A 11 32.41 -57.75 0.23
N ILE A 12 33.51 -57.70 -0.52
CA ILE A 12 34.06 -56.41 -0.99
C ILE A 12 33.09 -55.76 -2.01
N MET A 13 32.46 -56.50 -2.89
CA MET A 13 31.45 -55.93 -3.81
C MET A 13 30.18 -55.44 -3.08
N SER A 14 29.78 -56.13 -1.99
CA SER A 14 28.64 -55.71 -1.13
C SER A 14 28.96 -54.39 -0.37
N GLU A 15 30.17 -54.24 0.17
CA GLU A 15 30.62 -53.01 0.86
C GLU A 15 30.76 -51.82 -0.12
N ILE A 16 31.27 -52.05 -1.32
CA ILE A 16 31.39 -51.01 -2.33
C ILE A 16 30.01 -50.60 -2.85
N SER A 17 29.05 -51.54 -3.03
CA SER A 17 27.68 -51.23 -3.41
C SER A 17 26.92 -50.47 -2.33
N GLN A 18 27.09 -50.79 -1.03
CA GLN A 18 26.47 -50.06 0.07
C GLN A 18 27.10 -48.69 0.31
N SER A 19 28.41 -48.51 0.05
CA SER A 19 29.08 -47.24 0.13
C SER A 19 28.67 -46.30 -1.02
N ALA A 20 28.58 -46.81 -2.24
CA ALA A 20 28.15 -46.03 -3.40
C ALA A 20 26.67 -45.61 -3.30
N THR A 21 25.78 -46.45 -2.81
CA THR A 21 24.36 -46.09 -2.59
C THR A 21 24.21 -45.06 -1.47
N LYS A 22 24.93 -45.18 -0.34
CA LYS A 22 24.91 -44.16 0.72
C LYS A 22 25.45 -42.83 0.23
N SER A 23 26.51 -42.80 -0.58
CA SER A 23 27.07 -41.57 -1.15
C SER A 23 26.14 -40.89 -2.15
N CYS A 24 25.45 -41.70 -3.00
CA CYS A 24 24.42 -41.16 -3.90
C CYS A 24 23.19 -40.62 -3.16
N TYR A 25 22.73 -41.32 -2.11
CA TYR A 25 21.61 -40.82 -1.30
C TYR A 25 21.96 -39.54 -0.56
N THR A 26 23.17 -39.43 0.00
CA THR A 26 23.61 -38.21 0.68
C THR A 26 23.76 -37.02 -0.27
N LEU A 27 24.26 -37.25 -1.50
CA LEU A 27 24.31 -36.24 -2.57
C LEU A 27 22.90 -35.84 -3.05
N LEU A 28 21.98 -36.78 -3.25
CA LEU A 28 20.59 -36.47 -3.65
C LEU A 28 19.84 -35.71 -2.56
N VAL A 29 19.99 -36.12 -1.27
CA VAL A 29 19.36 -35.42 -0.15
C VAL A 29 19.94 -34.01 0.02
N ASN A 30 21.25 -33.84 -0.15
CA ASN A 30 21.86 -32.50 -0.10
C ASN A 30 21.43 -31.63 -1.29
N TYR A 31 21.29 -32.18 -2.52
CA TYR A 31 20.75 -31.45 -3.66
C TYR A 31 19.26 -31.11 -3.49
N LEU A 32 18.45 -31.99 -2.89
CA LEU A 32 17.05 -31.71 -2.59
C LEU A 32 16.89 -30.72 -1.43
N ILE A 33 17.75 -30.73 -0.42
CA ILE A 33 17.75 -29.73 0.67
C ILE A 33 18.29 -28.39 0.16
N PHE A 34 19.35 -28.35 -0.65
CA PHE A 34 19.83 -27.11 -1.29
C PHE A 34 18.85 -26.58 -2.35
N GLY A 35 18.19 -27.45 -3.12
CA GLY A 35 17.13 -27.06 -4.05
C GLY A 35 15.87 -26.56 -3.33
N ALA A 36 15.51 -27.13 -2.19
CA ALA A 36 14.38 -26.68 -1.35
C ALA A 36 14.70 -25.36 -0.63
N ILE A 37 15.96 -25.13 -0.21
CA ILE A 37 16.40 -23.86 0.40
C ILE A 37 16.52 -22.76 -0.65
N LEU A 38 16.88 -23.05 -1.90
CA LEU A 38 16.91 -22.10 -3.02
C LEU A 38 15.53 -21.76 -3.58
N LEU A 39 14.49 -22.57 -3.31
CA LEU A 39 13.11 -22.32 -3.73
C LEU A 39 12.32 -21.41 -2.75
N PHE A 40 12.89 -21.03 -1.61
CA PHE A 40 12.21 -20.19 -0.59
C PHE A 40 12.49 -18.71 -0.64
N CYS A 41 13.24 -18.18 -1.62
CA CYS A 41 13.66 -16.77 -1.60
C CYS A 41 13.72 -16.03 -2.94
N THR A 42 12.79 -16.19 -3.87
CA THR A 42 12.87 -15.36 -5.11
C THR A 42 11.53 -14.93 -5.69
N GLY A 43 10.52 -14.64 -4.89
CA GLY A 43 9.30 -14.00 -5.36
C GLY A 43 9.14 -12.59 -4.79
N ALA A 44 8.72 -11.63 -5.60
CA ALA A 44 8.28 -10.32 -5.10
C ALA A 44 7.29 -10.54 -3.96
N LYS A 45 7.44 -9.80 -2.84
CA LYS A 45 6.39 -9.81 -1.82
C LYS A 45 5.13 -9.26 -2.45
N PRO A 46 4.05 -10.04 -2.52
CA PRO A 46 2.84 -9.61 -3.20
C PRO A 46 2.30 -8.32 -2.57
N LEU A 47 1.48 -7.61 -3.31
CA LEU A 47 0.62 -6.61 -2.68
C LEU A 47 -0.17 -7.29 -1.55
N PRO A 48 -0.48 -6.57 -0.46
CA PRO A 48 -1.27 -7.17 0.61
C PRO A 48 -2.62 -7.64 0.06
N ASP A 49 -3.17 -8.66 0.69
CA ASP A 49 -4.56 -9.02 0.48
C ASP A 49 -5.48 -7.90 0.99
N LEU A 50 -6.78 -8.02 0.68
CA LEU A 50 -7.78 -7.02 1.06
C LEU A 50 -8.28 -7.18 2.51
N THR A 51 -7.48 -7.82 3.35
CA THR A 51 -7.79 -8.00 4.78
C THR A 51 -7.46 -6.73 5.56
N VAL A 52 -8.38 -6.27 6.37
CA VAL A 52 -8.16 -5.12 7.28
C VAL A 52 -7.12 -5.49 8.34
N PRO A 53 -6.13 -4.67 8.60
CA PRO A 53 -5.72 -3.41 7.97
C PRO A 53 -4.53 -3.54 7.02
N ASN A 54 -4.28 -4.71 6.41
CA ASN A 54 -3.04 -5.08 5.72
C ASN A 54 -2.55 -4.05 4.68
N GLY A 55 -3.47 -3.33 4.03
CA GLY A 55 -3.15 -2.31 3.04
C GLY A 55 -3.28 -0.86 3.51
N PHE A 56 -3.57 -0.61 4.78
CA PHE A 56 -3.73 0.75 5.29
C PHE A 56 -2.38 1.40 5.54
N GLY A 57 -2.22 2.62 5.09
CA GLY A 57 -0.99 3.37 5.23
C GLY A 57 -1.20 4.86 5.38
N VAL A 58 -0.11 5.56 5.67
CA VAL A 58 -0.08 7.00 5.87
C VAL A 58 1.19 7.60 5.28
N ASN A 59 1.07 8.81 4.68
CA ASN A 59 2.23 9.56 4.21
C ASN A 59 2.97 10.16 5.40
N ILE A 60 4.30 10.25 5.33
CA ILE A 60 5.14 10.86 6.36
C ILE A 60 6.17 11.79 5.74
N HIS A 61 6.68 12.76 6.53
CA HIS A 61 7.71 13.71 6.12
C HIS A 61 8.95 13.71 7.02
N PHE A 62 9.15 12.64 7.82
CA PHE A 62 10.27 12.50 8.75
C PHE A 62 11.07 11.21 8.49
N ARG A 63 12.30 11.12 9.03
CA ARG A 63 13.19 9.97 8.85
C ARG A 63 13.65 9.30 10.14
N ASP A 64 13.66 10.01 11.25
CA ASP A 64 14.15 9.50 12.56
C ASP A 64 13.24 10.00 13.70
N GLU A 65 12.00 9.47 13.72
CA GLU A 65 11.01 9.76 14.75
C GLU A 65 10.39 8.46 15.28
N PRO A 66 11.10 7.70 16.15
CA PRO A 66 10.65 6.40 16.63
C PRO A 66 9.27 6.44 17.31
N LYS A 67 8.96 7.51 18.04
CA LYS A 67 7.67 7.67 18.73
C LYS A 67 6.52 7.80 17.75
N ASP A 68 6.71 8.52 16.64
CA ASP A 68 5.72 8.64 15.59
C ASP A 68 5.47 7.29 14.92
N LEU A 69 6.54 6.51 14.66
CA LEU A 69 6.39 5.15 14.13
C LEU A 69 5.66 4.22 15.09
N ASP A 70 5.81 4.37 16.41
CA ASP A 70 5.05 3.61 17.40
C ASP A 70 3.56 3.96 17.36
N LEU A 71 3.22 5.24 17.24
CA LEU A 71 1.84 5.70 17.10
C LEU A 71 1.22 5.27 15.76
N ILE A 72 1.97 5.31 14.66
CA ILE A 72 1.55 4.81 13.33
C ILE A 72 1.19 3.33 13.42
N ALA A 73 2.03 2.53 14.06
CA ALA A 73 1.76 1.10 14.28
C ALA A 73 0.54 0.86 15.19
N ASP A 74 0.38 1.66 16.26
CA ASP A 74 -0.75 1.59 17.20
C ASP A 74 -2.08 1.99 16.55
N ALA A 75 -2.07 2.92 15.59
CA ALA A 75 -3.23 3.25 14.76
C ALA A 75 -3.62 2.12 13.79
N GLY A 76 -2.78 1.10 13.65
CA GLY A 76 -3.00 -0.05 12.78
C GLY A 76 -2.50 0.12 11.35
N PHE A 77 -1.77 1.19 11.04
CA PHE A 77 -1.17 1.36 9.71
C PHE A 77 -0.09 0.32 9.46
N LYS A 78 -0.10 -0.27 8.27
CA LYS A 78 0.83 -1.30 7.80
C LYS A 78 1.77 -0.81 6.71
N PHE A 79 1.53 0.39 6.21
CA PHE A 79 2.36 1.08 5.23
C PHE A 79 2.67 2.50 5.68
N ILE A 80 3.84 2.96 5.29
CA ILE A 80 4.13 4.39 5.14
C ILE A 80 4.48 4.68 3.69
N ARG A 81 4.23 5.93 3.25
CA ARG A 81 4.74 6.50 2.00
C ARG A 81 5.68 7.64 2.32
N MET A 82 6.87 7.67 1.70
CA MET A 82 7.93 8.63 2.01
C MET A 82 8.81 8.89 0.81
N ASP A 83 9.18 10.18 0.60
CA ASP A 83 10.19 10.57 -0.37
C ASP A 83 11.55 9.93 -0.06
N LEU A 84 12.13 9.23 -1.01
CA LEU A 84 13.53 8.84 -1.02
C LEU A 84 14.26 9.76 -1.98
N THR A 85 14.61 10.94 -1.47
CA THR A 85 15.07 12.09 -2.26
C THR A 85 16.47 11.85 -2.81
N TRP A 86 16.60 11.82 -4.14
CA TRP A 86 17.84 11.56 -4.83
C TRP A 86 18.98 12.50 -4.41
N SER A 87 18.72 13.82 -4.34
CA SER A 87 19.73 14.81 -3.96
C SER A 87 20.17 14.73 -2.49
N ALA A 88 19.35 14.14 -1.62
CA ALA A 88 19.72 13.90 -0.22
C ALA A 88 20.68 12.70 -0.08
N VAL A 89 20.52 11.70 -0.95
CA VAL A 89 21.31 10.46 -0.94
C VAL A 89 22.61 10.62 -1.75
N GLU A 90 22.56 11.24 -2.93
CA GLU A 90 23.72 11.43 -3.81
C GLU A 90 24.15 12.91 -3.83
N ARG A 91 25.01 13.29 -2.90
CA ARG A 91 25.60 14.64 -2.82
C ARG A 91 26.85 14.79 -3.68
N LYS A 92 27.48 13.68 -4.05
CA LYS A 92 28.64 13.56 -4.95
C LYS A 92 28.35 12.45 -5.96
N LYS A 93 28.62 12.73 -7.23
CA LYS A 93 28.33 11.81 -8.34
C LYS A 93 28.82 10.37 -8.06
N GLY A 94 27.88 9.42 -8.10
CA GLY A 94 28.14 8.00 -7.88
C GLY A 94 28.38 7.60 -6.42
N VAL A 95 28.19 8.50 -5.45
CA VAL A 95 28.35 8.21 -4.02
C VAL A 95 27.01 8.32 -3.32
N TYR A 96 26.48 7.17 -2.85
CA TYR A 96 25.17 7.07 -2.22
C TYR A 96 25.28 6.91 -0.69
N GLU A 97 24.79 7.90 0.07
CA GLU A 97 24.92 8.01 1.52
C GLU A 97 23.57 7.79 2.22
N PHE A 98 23.02 6.56 2.15
CA PHE A 98 21.70 6.22 2.72
C PHE A 98 21.67 6.30 4.25
N ASP A 99 22.76 5.99 4.93
CA ASP A 99 22.89 6.10 6.38
C ASP A 99 22.86 7.55 6.85
N LYS A 100 23.68 8.41 6.23
CA LYS A 100 23.76 9.84 6.57
C LYS A 100 22.50 10.61 6.22
N SER A 101 21.71 10.12 5.27
CA SER A 101 20.44 10.71 4.89
C SER A 101 19.26 10.28 5.76
N GLY A 102 19.47 9.35 6.71
CA GLY A 102 18.46 8.87 7.67
C GLY A 102 17.55 7.74 7.15
N TYR A 103 17.66 7.33 5.88
CA TYR A 103 16.79 6.29 5.32
C TYR A 103 17.06 4.90 5.89
N ASP A 104 18.29 4.60 6.32
CA ASP A 104 18.60 3.35 7.01
C ASP A 104 17.86 3.26 8.35
N ALA A 105 17.86 4.35 9.14
CA ALA A 105 17.15 4.42 10.41
C ALA A 105 15.64 4.24 10.23
N LEU A 106 15.06 4.95 9.26
CA LEU A 106 13.64 4.83 8.89
C LEU A 106 13.27 3.40 8.49
N THR A 107 14.03 2.82 7.55
CA THR A 107 13.76 1.47 7.05
C THR A 107 13.84 0.42 8.17
N LYS A 108 14.85 0.53 9.04
CA LYS A 108 15.01 -0.33 10.21
C LYS A 108 13.84 -0.15 11.20
N GLY A 109 13.47 1.10 11.47
CA GLY A 109 12.36 1.47 12.36
C GLY A 109 11.03 0.89 11.91
N CYS A 110 10.71 1.02 10.61
CA CYS A 110 9.51 0.45 10.00
C CYS A 110 9.52 -1.08 10.04
N THR A 111 10.63 -1.70 9.63
CA THR A 111 10.77 -3.17 9.63
C THR A 111 10.54 -3.75 11.02
N LYS A 112 11.09 -3.13 12.07
CA LYS A 112 10.90 -3.55 13.47
C LYS A 112 9.44 -3.58 13.89
N ARG A 113 8.60 -2.74 13.30
CA ARG A 113 7.16 -2.58 13.63
C ARG A 113 6.23 -3.32 12.65
N GLY A 114 6.79 -4.06 11.69
CA GLY A 114 5.99 -4.73 10.65
C GLY A 114 5.32 -3.75 9.68
N ILE A 115 5.85 -2.54 9.54
CA ILE A 115 5.40 -1.53 8.60
C ILE A 115 6.19 -1.69 7.30
N ARG A 116 5.50 -1.83 6.16
CA ARG A 116 6.08 -1.81 4.82
C ARG A 116 6.21 -0.37 4.33
N ILE A 117 7.07 -0.16 3.36
CA ILE A 117 7.35 1.18 2.85
C ILE A 117 7.01 1.25 1.36
N LEU A 118 6.32 2.31 0.98
CA LEU A 118 6.27 2.83 -0.37
C LEU A 118 7.25 3.98 -0.45
N TYR A 119 8.43 3.75 -1.04
CA TYR A 119 9.42 4.80 -1.27
C TYR A 119 9.18 5.47 -2.62
N ILE A 120 9.04 6.80 -2.60
CA ILE A 120 9.00 7.64 -3.78
C ILE A 120 10.44 7.95 -4.18
N LEU A 121 10.88 7.45 -5.32
CA LEU A 121 12.19 7.79 -5.88
C LEU A 121 12.06 9.16 -6.56
N ASP A 122 12.57 10.20 -5.94
CA ASP A 122 12.41 11.58 -6.36
C ASP A 122 13.48 12.52 -5.73
N TYR A 123 13.55 13.73 -6.09
CA TYR A 123 13.19 14.37 -7.34
C TYR A 123 14.43 14.36 -8.25
N SER A 124 14.72 15.51 -8.95
CA SER A 124 15.95 15.68 -9.70
C SER A 124 17.16 15.95 -8.80
N ASN A 125 18.35 15.70 -9.33
CA ASN A 125 19.60 16.04 -8.66
C ASN A 125 20.38 17.05 -9.53
N ARG A 126 20.74 18.18 -8.94
CA ARG A 126 21.49 19.27 -9.62
C ARG A 126 22.87 18.87 -10.13
N LEU A 127 23.36 17.71 -9.71
CA LEU A 127 24.57 17.12 -10.30
C LEU A 127 24.37 16.69 -11.77
N TYR A 128 23.10 16.50 -12.21
CA TYR A 128 22.76 15.96 -13.52
C TYR A 128 21.68 16.73 -14.27
N GLU A 129 20.74 17.36 -13.55
CA GLU A 129 19.59 18.07 -14.11
C GLU A 129 19.45 19.45 -13.48
N SER A 130 19.04 20.43 -14.26
CA SER A 130 18.93 21.82 -13.82
C SER A 130 17.62 22.14 -13.12
N ASP A 131 16.56 21.38 -13.40
CA ASP A 131 15.21 21.66 -12.91
C ASP A 131 14.60 20.41 -12.25
N ARG A 132 13.40 20.51 -11.67
CA ARG A 132 12.63 19.41 -11.05
C ARG A 132 12.00 18.52 -12.14
N SER A 133 12.86 17.79 -12.84
CA SER A 133 12.53 16.80 -13.88
C SER A 133 13.78 16.03 -14.27
N VAL A 134 13.63 14.97 -15.05
CA VAL A 134 14.74 14.19 -15.63
C VAL A 134 14.56 14.17 -17.14
N LEU A 135 15.19 15.12 -17.83
CA LEU A 135 15.00 15.35 -19.25
C LEU A 135 16.12 14.77 -20.12
N THR A 136 17.34 14.73 -19.58
CA THR A 136 18.53 14.28 -20.32
C THR A 136 18.71 12.76 -20.23
N GLU A 137 19.42 12.20 -21.19
CA GLU A 137 19.78 10.77 -21.15
C GLU A 137 20.77 10.48 -20.01
N GLN A 138 21.69 11.41 -19.76
CA GLN A 138 22.62 11.32 -18.63
C GLN A 138 21.87 11.32 -17.29
N GLY A 139 20.89 12.22 -17.13
CA GLY A 139 20.04 12.27 -15.94
C GLY A 139 19.23 10.98 -15.74
N ARG A 140 18.63 10.43 -16.80
CA ARG A 140 17.90 9.16 -16.71
C ARG A 140 18.80 7.99 -16.29
N ARG A 141 20.00 7.89 -16.86
CA ARG A 141 20.98 6.86 -16.46
C ARG A 141 21.41 7.02 -15.00
N ALA A 142 21.67 8.25 -14.56
CA ALA A 142 22.07 8.53 -13.19
C ALA A 142 20.92 8.27 -12.19
N PHE A 143 19.68 8.66 -12.52
CA PHE A 143 18.49 8.35 -11.72
C PHE A 143 18.26 6.84 -11.61
N ALA A 144 18.39 6.10 -12.71
CA ALA A 144 18.27 4.64 -12.71
C ALA A 144 19.35 3.97 -11.86
N ALA A 145 20.59 4.50 -11.87
CA ALA A 145 21.67 4.01 -11.02
C ALA A 145 21.39 4.28 -9.53
N PHE A 146 20.92 5.47 -9.18
CA PHE A 146 20.45 5.81 -7.83
C PHE A 146 19.33 4.86 -7.37
N ALA A 147 18.29 4.67 -8.20
CA ALA A 147 17.18 3.78 -7.92
C ALA A 147 17.64 2.31 -7.70
N LYS A 148 18.53 1.81 -8.57
CA LYS A 148 19.14 0.49 -8.42
C LYS A 148 19.94 0.37 -7.12
N ALA A 149 20.70 1.39 -6.74
CA ALA A 149 21.47 1.40 -5.49
C ALA A 149 20.53 1.38 -4.26
N ALA A 150 19.43 2.13 -4.29
CA ALA A 150 18.41 2.11 -3.24
C ALA A 150 17.76 0.72 -3.13
N ALA A 151 17.37 0.13 -4.25
CA ALA A 151 16.77 -1.20 -4.29
C ALA A 151 17.74 -2.28 -3.76
N ALA A 152 19.01 -2.24 -4.13
CA ALA A 152 20.03 -3.14 -3.61
C ALA A 152 20.24 -2.96 -2.09
N ARG A 153 20.23 -1.71 -1.60
CA ARG A 153 20.40 -1.40 -0.17
C ARG A 153 19.31 -1.98 0.69
N TYR A 154 18.06 -1.94 0.22
CA TYR A 154 16.87 -2.35 0.97
C TYR A 154 16.23 -3.63 0.43
N ALA A 155 16.94 -4.42 -0.35
CA ALA A 155 16.46 -5.67 -0.91
C ALA A 155 15.91 -6.63 0.17
N GLY A 156 14.89 -7.42 -0.19
CA GLY A 156 14.29 -8.39 0.72
C GLY A 156 13.22 -7.83 1.67
N LYS A 157 12.97 -6.52 1.66
CA LYS A 157 12.00 -5.90 2.58
C LYS A 157 10.60 -5.75 1.98
N GLY A 158 10.43 -6.05 0.68
CA GLY A 158 9.15 -5.95 -0.03
C GLY A 158 8.66 -4.52 -0.16
N ILE A 159 9.57 -3.62 -0.51
CA ILE A 159 9.29 -2.20 -0.72
C ILE A 159 8.49 -2.01 -2.00
N LEU A 160 7.59 -1.05 -2.00
CA LEU A 160 6.98 -0.51 -3.21
C LEU A 160 7.84 0.67 -3.68
N TRP A 161 8.47 0.52 -4.87
CA TRP A 161 9.34 1.51 -5.47
C TRP A 161 8.53 2.39 -6.41
N GLU A 162 8.12 3.56 -5.94
CA GLU A 162 7.33 4.51 -6.72
C GLU A 162 8.26 5.43 -7.52
N ILE A 163 8.12 5.44 -8.84
CA ILE A 163 8.96 6.25 -9.71
C ILE A 163 8.35 7.63 -9.89
N TRP A 164 8.89 8.62 -9.19
CA TRP A 164 8.46 10.02 -9.16
C TRP A 164 7.15 10.26 -8.42
N ASN A 165 6.88 11.54 -8.10
CA ASN A 165 5.63 12.04 -7.53
C ASN A 165 4.99 13.04 -8.49
N GLU A 166 3.72 12.85 -8.83
CA GLU A 166 2.85 13.73 -9.62
C GLU A 166 3.49 14.32 -10.89
N PRO A 167 4.04 13.49 -11.79
CA PRO A 167 4.72 13.96 -13.00
C PRO A 167 3.80 14.65 -14.00
N ASN A 168 2.49 14.63 -13.77
CA ASN A 168 1.46 15.21 -14.63
C ASN A 168 1.16 16.68 -14.30
N ILE A 169 1.79 17.26 -13.26
CA ILE A 169 1.59 18.68 -12.94
C ILE A 169 2.90 19.45 -12.85
N LYS A 170 2.84 20.75 -13.21
CA LYS A 170 4.00 21.64 -13.29
C LYS A 170 4.73 21.83 -11.94
N GLN A 171 4.03 21.64 -10.82
CA GLN A 171 4.61 21.76 -9.49
C GLN A 171 5.74 20.75 -9.30
N PHE A 172 5.57 19.52 -9.79
CA PHE A 172 6.49 18.41 -9.57
C PHE A 172 7.27 17.98 -10.82
N TRP A 173 6.89 18.45 -12.04
CA TRP A 173 7.66 18.23 -13.26
C TRP A 173 7.80 19.53 -14.05
N ARG A 174 8.99 20.13 -13.98
CA ARG A 174 9.28 21.45 -14.57
C ARG A 174 10.12 21.31 -15.85
N PRO A 175 10.04 22.32 -16.74
CA PRO A 175 9.16 23.49 -16.70
C PRO A 175 7.70 23.16 -17.06
N GLN A 176 7.44 22.01 -17.69
CA GLN A 176 6.14 21.49 -18.12
C GLN A 176 6.11 19.97 -17.97
N PRO A 177 4.99 19.35 -17.53
CA PRO A 177 4.79 17.91 -17.59
C PRO A 177 5.08 17.35 -18.97
N SER A 178 5.80 16.22 -19.03
CA SER A 178 6.16 15.56 -20.27
C SER A 178 5.96 14.06 -20.18
N ILE A 179 4.93 13.56 -20.83
CA ILE A 179 4.61 12.13 -20.92
C ILE A 179 5.80 11.36 -21.50
N GLU A 180 6.43 11.90 -22.55
CA GLU A 180 7.56 11.26 -23.21
C GLU A 180 8.75 11.08 -22.28
N HIS A 181 9.20 12.15 -21.62
CA HIS A 181 10.34 12.08 -20.73
C HIS A 181 10.06 11.26 -19.49
N TYR A 182 8.81 11.32 -18.95
CA TYR A 182 8.40 10.50 -17.83
C TYR A 182 8.39 9.00 -18.17
N CYS A 183 7.79 8.61 -19.29
CA CYS A 183 7.78 7.20 -19.72
C CYS A 183 9.20 6.67 -19.98
N LYS A 184 10.09 7.49 -20.59
CA LYS A 184 11.52 7.14 -20.74
C LYS A 184 12.24 6.99 -19.40
N LEU A 185 11.87 7.78 -18.37
CA LEU A 185 12.43 7.64 -17.03
C LEU A 185 12.03 6.31 -16.41
N VAL A 186 10.73 5.94 -16.49
CA VAL A 186 10.23 4.65 -15.98
C VAL A 186 10.88 3.48 -16.70
N GLU A 187 10.96 3.53 -18.02
CA GLU A 187 11.63 2.52 -18.86
C GLU A 187 13.09 2.30 -18.48
N ALA A 188 13.83 3.39 -18.23
CA ALA A 188 15.24 3.32 -17.83
C ALA A 188 15.44 2.79 -16.40
N THR A 189 14.48 3.04 -15.50
CA THR A 189 14.62 2.80 -14.06
C THR A 189 14.11 1.41 -13.65
N ALA A 190 12.97 0.99 -14.18
CA ALA A 190 12.28 -0.22 -13.73
C ALA A 190 13.11 -1.52 -13.83
N PRO A 191 13.91 -1.76 -14.88
CA PRO A 191 14.73 -2.98 -14.97
C PRO A 191 15.75 -3.07 -13.82
N GLY A 192 16.43 -1.97 -13.50
CA GLY A 192 17.42 -1.92 -12.42
C GLY A 192 16.83 -2.16 -11.04
N LEU A 193 15.61 -1.66 -10.79
CA LEU A 193 14.86 -1.93 -9.55
C LEU A 193 14.54 -3.41 -9.39
N LYS A 194 14.02 -4.05 -10.44
CA LYS A 194 13.66 -5.48 -10.42
C LYS A 194 14.88 -6.41 -10.30
N GLU A 195 16.00 -6.03 -10.93
CA GLU A 195 17.26 -6.77 -10.83
C GLU A 195 17.83 -6.69 -9.40
N ALA A 196 17.78 -5.52 -8.77
CA ALA A 196 18.40 -5.28 -7.48
C ALA A 196 17.53 -5.73 -6.28
N ASP A 197 16.20 -5.67 -6.40
CA ASP A 197 15.26 -6.13 -5.37
C ASP A 197 14.15 -6.98 -5.97
N SER A 198 14.37 -8.29 -6.03
CA SER A 198 13.37 -9.26 -6.51
C SER A 198 12.11 -9.35 -5.62
N THR A 199 12.17 -8.80 -4.39
CA THR A 199 11.01 -8.78 -3.45
C THR A 199 10.21 -7.49 -3.51
N GLY A 200 10.75 -6.44 -4.11
CA GLY A 200 10.08 -5.16 -4.31
C GLY A 200 9.16 -5.16 -5.53
N LEU A 201 8.24 -4.19 -5.56
CA LEU A 201 7.36 -3.94 -6.69
C LEU A 201 7.60 -2.55 -7.24
N VAL A 202 7.64 -2.43 -8.56
CA VAL A 202 7.75 -1.14 -9.25
C VAL A 202 6.34 -0.57 -9.44
N VAL A 203 6.11 0.63 -8.93
CA VAL A 203 4.83 1.32 -9.02
C VAL A 203 4.99 2.71 -9.64
N ALA A 204 4.03 3.12 -10.42
CA ALA A 204 3.96 4.42 -11.11
C ALA A 204 2.53 4.64 -11.67
N PRO A 205 2.14 5.85 -12.09
CA PRO A 205 2.91 7.07 -12.14
C PRO A 205 2.69 8.03 -10.96
N ALA A 206 1.90 7.68 -9.94
CA ALA A 206 1.58 8.57 -8.82
C ALA A 206 1.00 9.91 -9.28
N THR A 207 -0.03 9.87 -10.11
CA THR A 207 -0.58 11.10 -10.70
C THR A 207 -1.39 11.91 -9.71
N SER A 208 -1.24 13.24 -9.75
CA SER A 208 -2.20 14.16 -9.16
C SER A 208 -3.57 13.92 -9.78
N THR A 209 -4.57 13.57 -8.96
CA THR A 209 -5.90 13.12 -9.37
C THR A 209 -5.88 11.84 -10.23
N ILE A 210 -6.92 11.61 -11.02
CA ILE A 210 -7.00 10.53 -12.03
C ILE A 210 -7.15 11.16 -13.42
N PRO A 211 -6.05 11.67 -14.01
CA PRO A 211 -6.08 12.36 -15.30
C PRO A 211 -6.16 11.35 -16.45
N PHE A 212 -7.35 10.92 -16.81
CA PHE A 212 -7.60 9.83 -17.77
C PHE A 212 -6.87 10.00 -19.12
N GLN A 213 -6.86 11.21 -19.68
CA GLN A 213 -6.18 11.44 -20.95
C GLN A 213 -4.66 11.26 -20.81
N TRP A 214 -4.06 11.84 -19.77
CA TRP A 214 -2.63 11.72 -19.51
C TRP A 214 -2.22 10.25 -19.26
N LEU A 215 -3.04 9.51 -18.51
CA LEU A 215 -2.83 8.07 -18.28
C LEU A 215 -2.97 7.26 -19.58
N ASN A 216 -3.99 7.55 -20.40
CA ASN A 216 -4.17 6.93 -21.71
C ASN A 216 -2.91 7.10 -22.60
N ASP A 217 -2.37 8.31 -22.63
CA ASP A 217 -1.18 8.61 -23.44
C ASP A 217 0.10 7.93 -22.90
N CYS A 218 0.23 7.79 -21.58
CA CYS A 218 1.28 6.98 -20.96
C CYS A 218 1.13 5.49 -21.29
N PHE A 219 -0.09 4.95 -21.25
CA PHE A 219 -0.36 3.54 -21.54
C PHE A 219 -0.10 3.23 -23.02
N ASN A 220 -0.48 4.13 -23.91
CA ASN A 220 -0.17 4.02 -25.34
C ASN A 220 1.35 4.00 -25.60
N ARG A 221 2.17 4.62 -24.74
CA ARG A 221 3.63 4.55 -24.77
C ARG A 221 4.22 3.32 -24.06
N GLY A 222 3.36 2.38 -23.59
CA GLY A 222 3.78 1.12 -23.00
C GLY A 222 4.16 1.18 -21.53
N LEU A 223 3.74 2.21 -20.78
CA LEU A 223 4.04 2.34 -19.34
C LEU A 223 3.72 1.06 -18.56
N LEU A 224 2.57 0.42 -18.84
CA LEU A 224 2.11 -0.77 -18.12
C LEU A 224 3.02 -2.00 -18.29
N LYS A 225 3.91 -2.00 -19.28
CA LYS A 225 4.92 -3.04 -19.48
C LYS A 225 5.93 -3.07 -18.32
N TRP A 226 6.27 -1.91 -17.78
CA TRP A 226 7.36 -1.71 -16.85
C TRP A 226 6.99 -1.78 -15.37
N ILE A 227 5.71 -1.55 -15.02
CA ILE A 227 5.22 -1.43 -13.64
C ILE A 227 4.46 -2.68 -13.19
N ASP A 228 4.41 -2.93 -11.90
CA ASP A 228 3.67 -4.03 -11.28
C ASP A 228 2.30 -3.58 -10.75
N ALA A 229 2.17 -2.29 -10.38
CA ALA A 229 0.90 -1.66 -10.04
C ALA A 229 0.88 -0.20 -10.45
N LEU A 230 -0.33 0.32 -10.66
CA LEU A 230 -0.57 1.72 -11.00
C LEU A 230 -0.91 2.50 -9.73
N THR A 231 -0.20 3.59 -9.46
CA THR A 231 -0.55 4.52 -8.38
C THR A 231 -1.21 5.77 -8.91
N VAL A 232 -2.21 6.26 -8.19
CA VAL A 232 -2.90 7.53 -8.41
C VAL A 232 -3.19 8.21 -7.08
N HIS A 233 -3.34 9.53 -7.08
CA HIS A 233 -3.74 10.34 -5.92
C HIS A 233 -5.16 10.86 -6.15
N PRO A 234 -6.21 10.13 -5.75
CA PRO A 234 -7.58 10.42 -6.19
C PRO A 234 -8.24 11.57 -5.40
N TYR A 235 -7.48 12.64 -5.11
CA TYR A 235 -7.97 13.83 -4.43
C TYR A 235 -9.24 14.38 -5.08
N ARG A 236 -10.19 14.76 -4.24
CA ARG A 236 -11.49 15.32 -4.63
C ARG A 236 -12.10 16.16 -3.53
N PRO A 237 -12.88 17.20 -3.85
CA PRO A 237 -13.59 17.98 -2.85
C PRO A 237 -14.83 17.25 -2.30
N GLN A 238 -15.39 16.29 -3.06
CA GLN A 238 -16.56 15.54 -2.68
C GLN A 238 -16.20 14.41 -1.69
N HIS A 239 -17.22 13.80 -1.11
CA HIS A 239 -17.05 12.64 -0.21
C HIS A 239 -16.38 11.44 -0.92
N PRO A 240 -15.71 10.54 -0.18
CA PRO A 240 -14.88 9.47 -0.75
C PRO A 240 -15.59 8.54 -1.73
N GLU A 241 -16.86 8.26 -1.53
CA GLU A 241 -17.64 7.31 -2.33
C GLU A 241 -17.75 7.69 -3.80
N THR A 242 -17.54 8.96 -4.13
CA THR A 242 -17.55 9.42 -5.53
C THR A 242 -16.42 8.83 -6.38
N VAL A 243 -15.39 8.25 -5.75
CA VAL A 243 -14.26 7.59 -6.44
C VAL A 243 -14.66 6.32 -7.21
N ILE A 244 -15.77 5.67 -6.85
CA ILE A 244 -16.18 4.37 -7.41
C ILE A 244 -16.20 4.42 -8.95
N LYS A 245 -16.87 5.40 -9.52
CA LYS A 245 -16.98 5.54 -10.98
C LYS A 245 -15.63 5.77 -11.65
N ASP A 246 -14.74 6.51 -11.00
CA ASP A 246 -13.40 6.78 -11.52
C ASP A 246 -12.52 5.52 -11.51
N TYR A 247 -12.55 4.73 -10.44
CA TYR A 247 -11.83 3.46 -10.39
C TYR A 247 -12.37 2.46 -11.43
N ASP A 248 -13.69 2.39 -11.64
CA ASP A 248 -14.26 1.52 -12.66
C ASP A 248 -13.82 1.92 -14.07
N LYS A 249 -13.81 3.23 -14.35
CA LYS A 249 -13.31 3.77 -15.63
C LYS A 249 -11.80 3.50 -15.78
N LEU A 250 -11.03 3.69 -14.71
CA LEU A 250 -9.58 3.46 -14.71
C LEU A 250 -9.24 1.99 -14.96
N ARG A 251 -9.96 1.05 -14.34
CA ARG A 251 -9.78 -0.39 -14.61
C ARG A 251 -10.03 -0.75 -16.06
N LYS A 252 -11.10 -0.21 -16.66
CA LYS A 252 -11.39 -0.43 -18.09
C LYS A 252 -10.23 0.08 -18.95
N LEU A 253 -9.71 1.27 -18.64
CA LEU A 253 -8.58 1.85 -19.35
C LEU A 253 -7.31 1.00 -19.18
N ILE A 254 -6.97 0.56 -17.96
CA ILE A 254 -5.84 -0.34 -17.71
C ILE A 254 -5.98 -1.63 -18.53
N ASN A 255 -7.15 -2.26 -18.49
CA ASN A 255 -7.39 -3.55 -19.16
C ASN A 255 -7.26 -3.47 -20.69
N SER A 256 -7.50 -2.28 -21.30
CA SER A 256 -7.33 -2.10 -22.74
C SER A 256 -5.87 -1.99 -23.20
N TYR A 257 -4.93 -1.76 -22.28
CA TYR A 257 -3.50 -1.60 -22.56
C TYR A 257 -2.58 -2.58 -21.84
N ALA A 258 -3.08 -3.28 -20.84
CA ALA A 258 -2.26 -4.21 -20.06
C ALA A 258 -1.70 -5.33 -20.96
N PRO A 259 -0.40 -5.69 -20.85
CA PRO A 259 0.14 -6.83 -21.58
C PRO A 259 -0.63 -8.10 -21.27
N GLN A 260 -0.75 -8.99 -22.26
CA GLN A 260 -1.47 -10.26 -22.10
C GLN A 260 -0.96 -11.03 -20.87
N GLY A 261 -1.89 -11.48 -20.02
CA GLY A 261 -1.59 -12.21 -18.79
C GLY A 261 -1.08 -11.35 -17.62
N LYS A 262 -0.88 -10.05 -17.83
CA LYS A 262 -0.40 -9.15 -16.76
C LYS A 262 -1.57 -8.44 -16.08
N LYS A 263 -1.75 -8.71 -14.78
CA LYS A 263 -2.71 -7.99 -13.94
C LYS A 263 -2.04 -6.77 -13.31
N ILE A 264 -2.57 -5.57 -13.57
CA ILE A 264 -2.11 -4.31 -12.97
C ILE A 264 -3.14 -3.88 -11.92
N HIS A 265 -2.72 -3.85 -10.66
CA HIS A 265 -3.55 -3.35 -9.57
C HIS A 265 -3.48 -1.82 -9.50
N ILE A 266 -4.56 -1.20 -9.01
CA ILE A 266 -4.58 0.23 -8.67
C ILE A 266 -4.20 0.37 -7.20
N ILE A 267 -3.34 1.34 -6.90
CA ILE A 267 -2.97 1.77 -5.55
C ILE A 267 -3.45 3.20 -5.37
N SER A 268 -4.12 3.49 -4.26
CA SER A 268 -4.38 4.85 -3.80
C SER A 268 -3.12 5.34 -3.07
N GLY A 269 -2.17 5.90 -3.84
CA GLY A 269 -0.83 6.22 -3.34
C GLY A 269 -0.80 7.43 -2.42
N GLU A 270 -1.79 8.33 -2.57
CA GLU A 270 -1.93 9.50 -1.72
C GLU A 270 -3.35 10.04 -1.82
N TRP A 271 -4.04 10.16 -0.69
CA TRP A 271 -5.39 10.74 -0.65
C TRP A 271 -5.75 11.18 0.76
N GLY A 272 -6.08 12.44 0.93
CA GLY A 272 -6.47 13.01 2.21
C GLY A 272 -7.48 14.13 2.08
N TYR A 273 -8.00 14.55 3.21
CA TYR A 273 -8.89 15.69 3.34
C TYR A 273 -8.35 16.61 4.43
N SER A 274 -7.93 17.81 4.04
CA SER A 274 -7.57 18.86 4.98
C SER A 274 -8.80 19.41 5.70
N LEU A 275 -8.63 19.93 6.90
CA LEU A 275 -9.68 20.72 7.56
C LEU A 275 -10.00 22.01 6.81
N ILE A 276 -9.19 22.39 5.82
CA ILE A 276 -9.41 23.52 4.92
C ILE A 276 -9.54 22.99 3.50
N ASN A 277 -10.70 23.14 2.88
CA ASN A 277 -10.94 22.76 1.49
C ASN A 277 -10.29 23.72 0.50
N TRP A 278 -10.30 23.35 -0.78
CA TRP A 278 -9.80 24.17 -1.88
C TRP A 278 -10.51 25.52 -2.03
N ASP A 279 -11.82 25.56 -1.74
CA ASP A 279 -12.68 26.74 -1.75
C ASP A 279 -12.64 27.53 -0.41
N LYS A 280 -11.69 27.16 0.48
CA LYS A 280 -11.53 27.71 1.83
C LYS A 280 -12.68 27.39 2.80
N SER A 281 -13.67 26.59 2.43
CA SER A 281 -14.60 26.01 3.38
C SER A 281 -13.86 25.09 4.36
N ARG A 282 -14.46 24.85 5.55
CA ARG A 282 -13.81 24.08 6.60
C ARG A 282 -14.56 22.77 6.88
N LEU A 283 -13.77 21.71 7.04
CA LEU A 283 -14.25 20.48 7.65
C LEU A 283 -13.98 20.52 9.15
N SER A 284 -14.86 19.88 9.93
CA SER A 284 -14.55 19.57 11.32
C SER A 284 -13.60 18.36 11.40
N GLU A 285 -12.90 18.19 12.53
CA GLU A 285 -12.12 16.98 12.77
C GLU A 285 -12.98 15.70 12.67
N GLN A 286 -14.25 15.77 13.09
CA GLN A 286 -15.18 14.66 12.96
C GLN A 286 -15.44 14.30 11.49
N GLN A 287 -15.62 15.28 10.62
CA GLN A 287 -15.81 15.04 9.17
C GLN A 287 -14.54 14.48 8.54
N GLN A 288 -13.36 14.97 8.93
CA GLN A 288 -12.08 14.40 8.49
C GLN A 288 -11.95 12.93 8.90
N ALA A 289 -12.30 12.60 10.15
CA ALA A 289 -12.30 11.23 10.68
C ALA A 289 -13.29 10.31 9.95
N GLN A 290 -14.51 10.82 9.66
CA GLN A 290 -15.52 10.13 8.85
C GLN A 290 -14.96 9.81 7.45
N TYR A 291 -14.35 10.79 6.79
CA TYR A 291 -13.81 10.63 5.44
C TYR A 291 -12.62 9.67 5.40
N LEU A 292 -11.75 9.68 6.42
CA LEU A 292 -10.67 8.71 6.54
C LEU A 292 -11.20 7.28 6.60
N ALA A 293 -12.12 6.99 7.51
CA ALA A 293 -12.66 5.63 7.67
C ALA A 293 -13.43 5.18 6.41
N ARG A 294 -14.23 6.07 5.83
CA ARG A 294 -14.99 5.81 4.61
C ARG A 294 -14.09 5.60 3.40
N MET A 295 -12.99 6.37 3.28
CA MET A 295 -11.98 6.18 2.22
C MET A 295 -11.35 4.78 2.28
N PHE A 296 -10.90 4.33 3.45
CA PHE A 296 -10.32 3.00 3.58
C PHE A 296 -11.33 1.90 3.26
N LEU A 297 -12.56 2.01 3.77
CA LEU A 297 -13.62 1.04 3.49
C LEU A 297 -13.99 1.01 1.99
N MET A 298 -14.06 2.17 1.34
CA MET A 298 -14.34 2.26 -0.09
C MET A 298 -13.21 1.69 -0.94
N ASN A 299 -11.97 1.95 -0.57
CA ASN A 299 -10.82 1.40 -1.27
C ASN A 299 -10.79 -0.14 -1.15
N LEU A 300 -11.07 -0.72 0.02
CA LEU A 300 -11.24 -2.18 0.17
C LEU A 300 -12.37 -2.72 -0.72
N TYR A 301 -13.54 -2.08 -0.69
CA TYR A 301 -14.68 -2.45 -1.54
C TYR A 301 -14.34 -2.37 -3.03
N GLN A 302 -13.50 -1.43 -3.40
CA GLN A 302 -13.02 -1.23 -4.76
C GLN A 302 -11.76 -2.06 -5.10
N ASN A 303 -11.40 -3.06 -4.30
CA ASN A 303 -10.23 -3.92 -4.53
C ASN A 303 -8.92 -3.12 -4.71
N ILE A 304 -8.72 -2.07 -3.93
CA ILE A 304 -7.49 -1.31 -3.85
C ILE A 304 -6.64 -1.88 -2.72
N PRO A 305 -5.53 -2.59 -3.03
CA PRO A 305 -4.78 -3.34 -2.03
C PRO A 305 -3.92 -2.47 -1.11
N VAL A 306 -3.56 -1.25 -1.52
CA VAL A 306 -2.82 -0.28 -0.69
C VAL A 306 -3.48 1.07 -0.80
N SER A 307 -3.73 1.68 0.36
CA SER A 307 -4.37 2.98 0.50
C SER A 307 -3.56 3.83 1.48
N ILE A 308 -3.03 4.94 1.01
CA ILE A 308 -2.22 5.86 1.79
C ILE A 308 -3.05 7.11 2.08
N TRP A 309 -3.28 7.37 3.36
CA TRP A 309 -3.85 8.65 3.81
C TRP A 309 -2.77 9.73 3.82
N TYR A 310 -3.05 10.90 3.27
CA TYR A 310 -2.23 12.09 3.40
C TYR A 310 -2.86 12.99 4.46
N ASP A 311 -2.21 13.20 5.66
CA ASP A 311 -0.93 12.62 6.01
C ASP A 311 -0.90 12.18 7.49
N TRP A 312 0.27 11.84 8.01
CA TRP A 312 0.45 11.39 9.38
C TRP A 312 0.19 12.51 10.39
N LYS A 313 0.92 13.62 10.28
CA LYS A 313 0.78 14.77 11.17
C LYS A 313 0.72 16.06 10.39
N ASP A 314 0.02 17.03 10.94
CA ASP A 314 -0.08 18.37 10.38
C ASP A 314 1.31 18.95 10.10
N ASP A 315 1.55 19.51 8.91
CA ASP A 315 2.87 20.04 8.50
C ASP A 315 3.24 21.36 9.19
N GLY A 316 2.32 21.92 9.95
CA GLY A 316 2.54 23.16 10.70
C GLY A 316 1.33 23.54 11.52
N SER A 317 1.39 24.75 12.11
CA SER A 317 0.37 25.28 13.00
C SER A 317 -0.38 26.49 12.46
N ASN A 318 -0.12 26.93 11.21
CA ASN A 318 -0.83 28.07 10.62
C ASN A 318 -2.29 27.69 10.32
N PRO A 319 -3.30 28.29 11.01
CA PRO A 319 -4.70 27.91 10.88
C PRO A 319 -5.31 28.27 9.52
N ASN A 320 -4.60 28.96 8.64
CA ASN A 320 -5.08 29.37 7.31
C ASN A 320 -4.32 28.66 6.17
N GLU A 321 -3.32 27.81 6.51
CA GLU A 321 -2.56 27.06 5.53
C GLU A 321 -3.16 25.66 5.37
N ARG A 322 -3.62 25.32 4.18
CA ARG A 322 -4.30 24.08 3.89
C ARG A 322 -3.42 22.85 4.17
N GLU A 323 -2.15 22.90 3.79
CA GLU A 323 -1.20 21.80 3.99
C GLU A 323 -0.94 21.49 5.47
N HIS A 324 -1.17 22.47 6.36
CA HIS A 324 -1.00 22.29 7.80
C HIS A 324 -2.16 21.55 8.49
N HIS A 325 -3.13 20.97 7.77
CA HIS A 325 -4.35 20.43 8.40
C HIS A 325 -4.82 19.07 7.84
N PHE A 326 -3.93 18.35 7.18
CA PHE A 326 -4.24 17.01 6.67
C PHE A 326 -4.01 15.89 7.69
N GLY A 327 -3.20 16.13 8.71
CA GLY A 327 -2.67 15.14 9.63
C GLY A 327 -3.75 14.33 10.36
N THR A 328 -3.44 13.07 10.61
CA THR A 328 -4.16 12.24 11.61
C THR A 328 -3.76 12.61 13.04
N ALA A 329 -2.61 13.26 13.19
CA ALA A 329 -2.12 13.88 14.42
C ALA A 329 -1.84 15.36 14.18
N THR A 330 -1.77 16.14 15.26
CA THR A 330 -1.36 17.54 15.22
C THR A 330 0.13 17.67 14.90
N TYR A 331 0.61 18.89 14.63
CA TYR A 331 2.03 19.16 14.36
C TYR A 331 2.97 18.64 15.45
N ASP A 332 2.56 18.67 16.72
CA ASP A 332 3.28 18.14 17.88
C ASP A 332 2.93 16.66 18.18
N ALA A 333 2.45 15.94 17.17
CA ALA A 333 2.14 14.50 17.19
C ALA A 333 1.08 14.05 18.23
N LYS A 334 0.14 14.93 18.60
CA LYS A 334 -1.02 14.56 19.41
C LYS A 334 -2.11 13.94 18.52
N PRO A 335 -2.65 12.76 18.88
CA PRO A 335 -3.73 12.13 18.12
C PRO A 335 -4.95 13.04 17.93
N LYS A 336 -5.42 13.18 16.69
CA LYS A 336 -6.69 13.83 16.30
C LYS A 336 -7.81 12.78 16.21
N GLN A 337 -9.03 13.22 15.94
CA GLN A 337 -10.16 12.29 15.73
C GLN A 337 -9.93 11.34 14.55
N ALA A 338 -9.21 11.75 13.52
CA ALA A 338 -8.82 10.91 12.39
C ALA A 338 -7.94 9.72 12.83
N TYR A 339 -6.98 9.94 13.75
CA TYR A 339 -6.20 8.87 14.36
C TYR A 339 -7.09 7.84 15.09
N LEU A 340 -8.02 8.34 15.93
CA LEU A 340 -8.93 7.45 16.68
C LEU A 340 -9.81 6.62 15.73
N ALA A 341 -10.28 7.22 14.65
CA ALA A 341 -11.07 6.52 13.63
C ALA A 341 -10.25 5.43 12.91
N ALA A 342 -8.99 5.71 12.53
CA ALA A 342 -8.09 4.73 11.94
C ALA A 342 -7.84 3.55 12.90
N LYS A 343 -7.51 3.84 14.16
CA LYS A 343 -7.27 2.84 15.21
C LYS A 343 -8.51 1.98 15.47
N THR A 344 -9.69 2.61 15.57
CA THR A 344 -10.96 1.91 15.77
C THR A 344 -11.29 0.99 14.60
N LEU A 345 -11.21 1.49 13.36
CA LEU A 345 -11.45 0.71 12.15
C LEU A 345 -10.50 -0.49 12.09
N SER A 346 -9.20 -0.23 12.23
CA SER A 346 -8.14 -1.25 12.16
C SER A 346 -8.28 -2.34 13.22
N SER A 347 -8.58 -1.97 14.47
CA SER A 347 -8.71 -2.94 15.56
C SER A 347 -10.04 -3.68 15.54
N THR A 348 -11.15 -2.99 15.23
CA THR A 348 -12.51 -3.57 15.26
C THR A 348 -12.71 -4.56 14.12
N LEU A 349 -12.20 -4.28 12.94
CA LEU A 349 -12.32 -5.12 11.74
C LEU A 349 -11.03 -5.86 11.39
N ASN A 350 -10.10 -6.02 12.34
CA ASN A 350 -8.85 -6.75 12.11
C ASN A 350 -9.13 -8.19 11.64
N GLY A 351 -8.54 -8.56 10.51
CA GLY A 351 -8.72 -9.88 9.91
C GLY A 351 -9.99 -10.06 9.05
N TYR A 352 -10.78 -9.00 8.87
CA TYR A 352 -11.97 -9.05 8.01
C TYR A 352 -11.65 -8.62 6.57
N THR A 353 -12.39 -9.20 5.63
CA THR A 353 -12.39 -8.85 4.20
C THR A 353 -13.79 -8.42 3.76
N VAL A 354 -13.88 -7.41 2.90
CA VAL A 354 -15.15 -6.99 2.31
C VAL A 354 -15.63 -8.04 1.33
N GLN A 355 -16.87 -8.52 1.50
CA GLN A 355 -17.47 -9.51 0.61
C GLN A 355 -18.39 -8.87 -0.43
N LYS A 356 -19.27 -7.98 0.01
CA LYS A 356 -20.24 -7.30 -0.86
C LYS A 356 -20.80 -6.04 -0.20
N ARG A 357 -21.41 -5.17 -1.01
CA ARG A 357 -22.29 -4.10 -0.55
C ARG A 357 -23.71 -4.63 -0.49
N LEU A 358 -24.40 -4.38 0.62
CA LEU A 358 -25.82 -4.65 0.80
C LEU A 358 -26.63 -3.48 0.23
N ASP A 359 -27.76 -3.78 -0.39
CA ASP A 359 -28.72 -2.76 -0.81
C ASP A 359 -29.64 -2.39 0.35
N LEU A 360 -29.64 -1.12 0.72
CA LEU A 360 -30.52 -0.56 1.75
C LEU A 360 -31.63 0.31 1.15
N GLY A 361 -31.87 0.24 -0.16
CA GLY A 361 -32.91 0.97 -0.88
C GLY A 361 -32.51 2.38 -1.33
N LYS A 362 -31.41 2.96 -0.81
CA LYS A 362 -30.89 4.27 -1.24
C LYS A 362 -29.43 4.15 -1.68
N GLN A 363 -29.08 4.74 -2.81
CA GLN A 363 -27.70 4.75 -3.30
C GLN A 363 -26.73 5.51 -2.37
N SER A 364 -27.23 6.45 -1.59
CA SER A 364 -26.50 7.20 -0.59
C SER A 364 -26.11 6.39 0.65
N ASP A 365 -26.75 5.24 0.87
CA ASP A 365 -26.55 4.39 2.03
C ASP A 365 -25.57 3.27 1.68
N PHE A 366 -24.55 3.15 2.47
CA PHE A 366 -23.51 2.16 2.32
C PHE A 366 -23.58 1.17 3.48
N ALA A 367 -23.62 -0.11 3.16
CA ALA A 367 -23.50 -1.19 4.11
C ALA A 367 -22.60 -2.26 3.47
N LEU A 368 -21.39 -2.38 3.96
CA LEU A 368 -20.44 -3.38 3.49
C LEU A 368 -20.50 -4.59 4.42
N MET A 369 -20.81 -5.76 3.85
CA MET A 369 -20.68 -7.02 4.55
C MET A 369 -19.21 -7.45 4.53
N LEU A 370 -18.67 -7.77 5.70
CA LEU A 370 -17.30 -8.24 5.88
C LEU A 370 -17.30 -9.59 6.60
N GLN A 371 -16.27 -10.40 6.32
CA GLN A 371 -16.12 -11.74 6.90
C GLN A 371 -14.69 -12.01 7.36
N SER A 372 -14.56 -12.74 8.47
CA SER A 372 -13.31 -13.28 9.01
C SER A 372 -13.56 -14.68 9.58
N GLY A 373 -13.28 -15.72 8.80
CA GLY A 373 -13.69 -17.09 9.13
C GLY A 373 -15.20 -17.21 9.31
N LYS A 374 -15.66 -17.64 10.48
CA LYS A 374 -17.09 -17.70 10.85
C LYS A 374 -17.65 -16.38 11.41
N LYS A 375 -16.87 -15.32 11.52
CA LYS A 375 -17.32 -14.02 12.04
C LYS A 375 -17.78 -13.16 10.90
N GLU A 376 -18.91 -12.46 11.11
CA GLU A 376 -19.45 -11.49 10.18
C GLU A 376 -19.46 -10.10 10.79
N ALA A 377 -19.29 -9.07 9.96
CA ALA A 377 -19.46 -7.70 10.34
C ALA A 377 -20.15 -6.91 9.22
N ILE A 378 -20.83 -5.83 9.59
CA ILE A 378 -21.37 -4.86 8.65
C ILE A 378 -20.82 -3.49 9.03
N ALA A 379 -20.05 -2.87 8.12
CA ALA A 379 -19.68 -1.46 8.23
C ALA A 379 -20.70 -0.63 7.44
N PHE A 380 -21.38 0.32 8.10
CA PHE A 380 -22.46 1.04 7.45
C PHE A 380 -22.48 2.54 7.79
N TRP A 381 -22.85 3.36 6.80
CA TRP A 381 -22.95 4.82 6.89
C TRP A 381 -23.80 5.37 5.73
N THR A 382 -24.18 6.65 5.81
CA THR A 382 -24.82 7.36 4.70
C THR A 382 -23.99 8.57 4.26
N THR A 383 -24.16 9.01 3.03
CA THR A 383 -23.59 10.29 2.54
C THR A 383 -24.55 11.47 2.77
N LEU A 384 -25.74 11.21 3.29
CA LEU A 384 -26.78 12.18 3.58
C LEU A 384 -26.95 12.43 5.09
N GLN A 385 -28.04 13.09 5.46
CA GLN A 385 -28.44 13.28 6.85
C GLN A 385 -28.87 11.96 7.50
N GLU A 386 -28.79 11.91 8.82
CA GLU A 386 -29.14 10.75 9.62
C GLU A 386 -30.61 10.33 9.41
N HIS A 387 -30.82 9.02 9.29
CA HIS A 387 -32.13 8.40 9.22
C HIS A 387 -32.08 6.96 9.72
N LYS A 388 -33.20 6.24 9.73
CA LYS A 388 -33.23 4.83 10.12
C LYS A 388 -33.16 3.93 8.90
N VAL A 389 -32.35 2.86 9.02
CA VAL A 389 -32.28 1.77 8.05
C VAL A 389 -32.53 0.43 8.71
N THR A 390 -32.91 -0.54 7.91
CA THR A 390 -33.06 -1.93 8.32
C THR A 390 -31.91 -2.75 7.79
N LEU A 391 -31.13 -3.37 8.69
CA LEU A 391 -30.04 -4.27 8.33
C LEU A 391 -30.52 -5.73 8.38
N PRO A 392 -30.31 -6.53 7.33
CA PRO A 392 -30.68 -7.94 7.28
C PRO A 392 -29.61 -8.79 8.01
N ILE A 393 -29.75 -8.96 9.33
CA ILE A 393 -28.72 -9.62 10.13
C ILE A 393 -29.12 -10.98 10.72
N GLY A 394 -30.39 -11.36 10.62
CA GLY A 394 -30.93 -12.55 11.29
C GLY A 394 -30.92 -12.49 12.82
N PRO A 395 -31.55 -13.44 13.50
CA PRO A 395 -31.53 -13.50 14.96
C PRO A 395 -30.11 -13.74 15.47
N ALA A 396 -29.56 -12.80 16.23
CA ALA A 396 -28.24 -12.93 16.82
C ALA A 396 -27.96 -11.87 17.88
N ASN A 397 -27.03 -12.17 18.78
CA ASN A 397 -26.39 -11.15 19.58
C ASN A 397 -25.31 -10.44 18.75
N ALA A 398 -25.31 -9.13 18.78
CA ALA A 398 -24.37 -8.32 18.02
C ALA A 398 -23.76 -7.23 18.90
N THR A 399 -22.54 -6.81 18.55
CA THR A 399 -21.90 -5.64 19.16
C THR A 399 -21.85 -4.53 18.13
N LEU A 400 -22.49 -3.39 18.42
CA LEU A 400 -22.36 -2.18 17.61
C LEU A 400 -21.22 -1.34 18.15
N CYS A 401 -20.25 -1.03 17.30
CA CYS A 401 -19.12 -0.17 17.60
C CYS A 401 -19.25 1.13 16.80
N SER A 402 -19.13 2.28 17.46
CA SER A 402 -19.11 3.59 16.80
C SER A 402 -17.78 3.87 16.11
N LEU A 403 -17.69 4.95 15.29
CA LEU A 403 -16.46 5.43 14.65
C LEU A 403 -15.29 5.60 15.62
N PHE A 404 -15.56 5.97 16.87
CA PHE A 404 -14.55 6.23 17.91
C PHE A 404 -14.45 5.13 18.98
N GLY A 405 -14.99 3.94 18.72
CA GLY A 405 -14.78 2.75 19.53
C GLY A 405 -15.78 2.53 20.68
N ASN A 406 -16.80 3.37 20.85
CA ASN A 406 -17.87 3.13 21.82
C ASN A 406 -18.66 1.89 21.41
N LYS A 407 -18.87 0.95 22.34
CA LYS A 407 -19.53 -0.34 22.06
C LYS A 407 -20.81 -0.48 22.85
N ILE A 408 -21.87 -0.95 22.18
CA ILE A 408 -23.12 -1.35 22.80
C ILE A 408 -23.49 -2.77 22.37
N GLN A 409 -24.04 -3.56 23.29
CA GLN A 409 -24.56 -4.88 22.99
C GLN A 409 -26.01 -4.79 22.51
N LEU A 410 -26.30 -5.49 21.44
CA LEU A 410 -27.61 -5.56 20.84
C LEU A 410 -28.07 -7.02 20.83
N SER A 411 -29.36 -7.23 21.16
CA SER A 411 -30.02 -8.52 21.00
C SER A 411 -31.06 -8.39 19.89
N CYS A 412 -30.87 -9.12 18.82
CA CYS A 412 -31.84 -9.16 17.72
C CYS A 412 -32.59 -10.50 17.77
N LYS A 413 -33.87 -10.44 18.02
CA LYS A 413 -34.75 -11.62 18.04
C LYS A 413 -35.35 -11.95 16.66
N ASN A 414 -35.31 -10.99 15.75
CA ASN A 414 -35.87 -11.05 14.40
C ASN A 414 -34.76 -11.13 13.34
N GLU A 415 -35.16 -11.34 12.10
CA GLU A 415 -34.22 -11.37 10.95
C GLU A 415 -33.68 -9.97 10.57
N GLU A 416 -34.26 -8.92 11.13
CA GLU A 416 -33.98 -7.52 10.79
C GLU A 416 -33.68 -6.67 12.03
N LEU A 417 -32.71 -5.79 11.93
CA LEU A 417 -32.35 -4.82 12.94
C LEU A 417 -32.48 -3.40 12.41
N LYS A 418 -33.33 -2.58 13.04
CA LYS A 418 -33.48 -1.16 12.70
C LYS A 418 -32.51 -0.32 13.50
N LEU A 419 -31.62 0.39 12.81
CA LEU A 419 -30.60 1.25 13.40
C LEU A 419 -30.57 2.64 12.75
N PRO A 420 -30.15 3.68 13.47
CA PRO A 420 -29.81 4.96 12.87
C PRO A 420 -28.56 4.79 12.00
N ILE A 421 -28.60 5.35 10.79
CA ILE A 421 -27.45 5.48 9.89
C ILE A 421 -27.09 6.96 9.76
N SER A 422 -25.83 7.30 9.94
CA SER A 422 -25.30 8.65 9.85
C SER A 422 -24.07 8.72 8.95
N GLN A 423 -23.47 9.89 8.81
CA GLN A 423 -22.23 10.04 8.06
C GLN A 423 -21.02 9.39 8.76
N SER A 424 -21.13 9.11 10.06
CA SER A 424 -20.11 8.38 10.81
C SER A 424 -20.25 6.87 10.57
N PRO A 425 -19.25 6.18 10.02
CA PRO A 425 -19.28 4.73 9.94
C PRO A 425 -19.46 4.07 11.30
N GLN A 426 -20.30 3.05 11.33
CA GLN A 426 -20.53 2.18 12.46
C GLN A 426 -20.22 0.74 12.05
N TYR A 427 -19.81 -0.08 13.01
CA TYR A 427 -19.39 -1.46 12.80
C TYR A 427 -20.26 -2.40 13.63
N LEU A 428 -21.11 -3.16 12.98
CA LEU A 428 -21.94 -4.19 13.61
C LEU A 428 -21.23 -5.55 13.51
N LEU A 429 -20.81 -6.08 14.65
CA LEU A 429 -20.05 -7.34 14.73
C LEU A 429 -20.98 -8.46 15.18
N ARG A 430 -20.98 -9.59 14.47
CA ARG A 430 -21.75 -10.80 14.77
C ARG A 430 -20.85 -11.99 14.98
N LYS A 431 -21.24 -12.89 15.88
CA LYS A 431 -20.73 -14.26 15.89
C LYS A 431 -21.78 -15.12 15.17
N THR A 432 -21.39 -15.74 14.07
CA THR A 432 -22.20 -16.85 13.50
C THR A 432 -21.91 -18.09 14.34
N GLU A 433 -22.95 -18.78 14.71
CA GLU A 433 -22.87 -20.05 15.47
C GLU A 433 -22.16 -21.14 14.67
#